data_a36260262b9d0b53fe04be8b415fa208
#
_entry.id   a36260262b9d0b53fe04be8b415fa208
#
_cell.length_a   1.000
_cell.length_b   1.000
_cell.length_c   1.000
_cell.angle_alpha   90.00
_cell.angle_beta   90.00
_cell.angle_gamma   90.00
#
_symmetry.space_group_name_H-M   'P 1'
#
loop_
_entity.id
_entity.type
_entity.pdbx_description
1 polymer ?
#
loop_
_entity_poly.entity_id
_entity_poly.type
_entity_poly.pdbx_seq_one_letter_code
_entity_poly.pdbx_strand_id
1 'polypeptide(L)'
;MVKGSHTSSILMGKDKRCYLTGETRGLEKHHIYFGAGLRQISDKHGFWVWLTAEMHRGTEGVHGRDGHETDLLLKRVCQRRFKETHSREEFMAIIGRNYLSEVQEDEKTKMPADTGGFYLL
;
A
#
# COMPACT_ATOMS: atom_id res chain seq x y z
N MET A 1 23.05 7.28 -9.13
CA MET A 1 22.76 7.05 -8.90
C MET A 1 22.22 6.64 -8.44
N VAL A 2 22.28 6.36 -8.39
CA VAL A 2 21.76 5.91 -8.10
C VAL A 2 21.09 5.82 -7.74
N LYS A 3 20.95 5.93 -7.85
CA LYS A 3 20.27 5.56 -7.49
C LYS A 3 19.05 5.22 -7.87
N GLY A 4 18.74 4.57 -8.64
CA GLY A 4 17.56 3.94 -9.08
C GLY A 4 16.60 3.47 -8.02
N SER A 5 17.06 3.44 -6.84
CA SER A 5 16.22 3.00 -5.74
C SER A 5 15.23 4.07 -5.29
N HIS A 6 15.20 5.21 -5.97
CA HIS A 6 14.32 6.28 -5.53
C HIS A 6 13.05 6.36 -6.37
N THR A 7 12.38 5.22 -6.49
CA THR A 7 11.10 5.17 -7.18
C THR A 7 10.04 5.84 -6.33
N SER A 8 9.28 6.73 -6.92
CA SER A 8 8.20 7.40 -6.20
C SER A 8 7.12 6.41 -5.79
N SER A 9 6.39 6.75 -4.73
CA SER A 9 5.27 5.94 -4.30
C SER A 9 4.20 5.91 -5.38
N ILE A 10 3.68 4.73 -5.71
CA ILE A 10 2.63 4.66 -6.70
C ILE A 10 1.30 5.18 -6.15
N LEU A 11 1.19 5.29 -4.82
CA LEU A 11 -0.02 5.80 -4.19
C LEU A 11 0.05 7.31 -3.95
N MET A 12 1.24 7.85 -3.73
CA MET A 12 1.38 9.24 -3.29
C MET A 12 2.16 10.10 -4.26
N GLY A 13 2.84 9.49 -5.22
CA GLY A 13 3.72 10.27 -6.07
C GLY A 13 4.81 10.94 -5.26
N LYS A 14 4.87 12.26 -5.36
CA LYS A 14 5.88 13.03 -4.62
C LYS A 14 5.32 13.73 -3.40
N ASP A 15 4.05 13.48 -3.07
CA ASP A 15 3.48 14.02 -1.84
C ASP A 15 4.22 13.46 -0.65
N LYS A 16 4.54 14.33 0.29
CA LYS A 16 5.20 13.88 1.51
C LYS A 16 4.34 14.28 2.70
N ARG A 17 3.38 13.42 2.99
CA ARG A 17 2.48 13.56 4.12
C ARG A 17 2.02 12.18 4.53
N CYS A 18 1.54 12.03 5.73
CA CYS A 18 1.03 10.75 6.19
C CYS A 18 -0.15 10.33 5.32
N TYR A 19 -0.05 9.16 4.73
CA TYR A 19 -1.09 8.66 3.83
C TYR A 19 -2.43 8.50 4.55
N LEU A 20 -2.38 8.22 5.85
CA LEU A 20 -3.60 7.94 6.61
C LEU A 20 -4.16 9.17 7.32
N THR A 21 -3.34 10.12 7.71
CA THR A 21 -3.80 11.28 8.49
C THR A 21 -3.60 12.60 7.79
N GLY A 22 -2.72 12.66 6.80
CA GLY A 22 -2.40 13.91 6.12
C GLY A 22 -1.37 14.78 6.84
N GLU A 23 -0.88 14.36 7.98
CA GLU A 23 0.11 15.13 8.70
C GLU A 23 1.42 15.19 7.95
N THR A 24 2.15 16.30 8.12
CA THR A 24 3.37 16.53 7.35
C THR A 24 4.63 16.43 8.19
N ARG A 25 4.52 16.12 9.47
CA ARG A 25 5.66 16.06 10.35
C ARG A 25 5.89 14.66 10.89
N GLY A 26 7.13 14.36 11.24
CA GLY A 26 7.46 13.10 11.86
C GLY A 26 7.15 11.90 10.98
N LEU A 27 7.41 12.04 9.69
CA LEU A 27 7.05 11.00 8.74
C LEU A 27 8.12 9.94 8.65
N GLU A 28 7.69 8.70 8.52
CA GLU A 28 8.55 7.56 8.32
C GLU A 28 8.11 6.84 7.06
N LYS A 29 9.07 6.32 6.31
CA LYS A 29 8.76 5.60 5.09
C LYS A 29 8.33 4.19 5.45
N HIS A 30 7.12 3.82 5.04
CA HIS A 30 6.60 2.48 5.31
C HIS A 30 6.57 1.69 4.02
N HIS A 31 7.32 0.61 3.98
CA HIS A 31 7.29 -0.33 2.85
C HIS A 31 6.07 -1.22 3.03
N ILE A 32 5.14 -1.15 2.08
CA ILE A 32 3.84 -1.80 2.24
C ILE A 32 3.97 -3.31 2.30
N TYR A 33 4.83 -3.89 1.46
CA TYR A 33 5.12 -5.32 1.52
C TYR A 33 6.49 -5.48 2.14
N PHE A 34 6.59 -6.28 3.18
CA PHE A 34 7.82 -6.39 3.96
C PHE A 34 8.05 -7.83 4.40
N GLY A 35 9.22 -8.08 4.99
CA GLY A 35 9.64 -9.42 5.36
C GLY A 35 10.23 -10.16 4.16
N ALA A 36 11.13 -11.09 4.40
CA ALA A 36 11.68 -12.01 3.40
C ALA A 36 12.14 -11.31 2.11
N GLY A 37 12.79 -10.14 2.26
CA GLY A 37 13.31 -9.42 1.10
C GLY A 37 12.30 -8.52 0.39
N LEU A 38 11.05 -8.52 0.83
CA LEU A 38 10.02 -7.72 0.16
C LEU A 38 10.20 -6.23 0.37
N ARG A 39 10.91 -5.83 1.41
CA ARG A 39 11.13 -4.40 1.64
C ARG A 39 11.90 -3.77 0.48
N GLN A 40 12.93 -4.44 0.01
CA GLN A 40 13.69 -3.93 -1.13
C GLN A 40 12.84 -3.91 -2.39
N ILE A 41 12.03 -4.92 -2.57
CA ILE A 41 11.12 -5.00 -3.72
C ILE A 41 10.11 -3.88 -3.66
N SER A 42 9.55 -3.63 -2.48
CA SER A 42 8.61 -2.53 -2.29
C SER A 42 9.25 -1.20 -2.65
N ASP A 43 10.47 -1.00 -2.21
CA ASP A 43 11.19 0.24 -2.49
C ASP A 43 11.40 0.41 -4.00
N LYS A 44 11.79 -0.67 -4.65
CA LYS A 44 12.09 -0.63 -6.08
C LYS A 44 10.86 -0.32 -6.92
N HIS A 45 9.70 -0.82 -6.51
CA HIS A 45 8.49 -0.68 -7.29
C HIS A 45 7.57 0.45 -6.84
N GLY A 46 7.98 1.21 -5.81
CA GLY A 46 7.15 2.29 -5.31
C GLY A 46 6.00 1.84 -4.44
N PHE A 47 6.11 0.66 -3.85
CA PHE A 47 5.07 0.13 -2.97
C PHE A 47 5.32 0.60 -1.54
N TRP A 48 5.29 1.91 -1.35
CA TRP A 48 5.54 2.47 -0.02
C TRP A 48 4.76 3.77 0.14
N VAL A 49 4.53 4.15 1.38
CA VAL A 49 3.85 5.40 1.70
C VAL A 49 4.55 6.04 2.89
N TRP A 50 4.29 7.34 3.09
CA TRP A 50 4.73 8.02 4.30
C TRP A 50 3.68 7.82 5.38
N LEU A 51 4.11 7.56 6.60
CA LEU A 51 3.24 7.44 7.76
C LEU A 51 3.88 8.17 8.92
N THR A 52 3.05 8.77 9.79
CA THR A 52 3.59 9.26 11.05
C THR A 52 4.08 8.08 11.88
N ALA A 53 4.94 8.38 12.85
CA ALA A 53 5.45 7.31 13.72
C ALA A 53 4.31 6.56 14.38
N GLU A 54 3.25 7.28 14.78
CA GLU A 54 2.12 6.63 15.43
C GLU A 54 1.39 5.67 14.49
N MET A 55 1.13 6.10 13.25
CA MET A 55 0.45 5.23 12.29
C MET A 55 1.35 4.13 11.78
N HIS A 56 2.65 4.29 11.91
CA HIS A 56 3.61 3.27 11.49
C HIS A 56 3.88 2.25 12.59
N ARG A 57 4.12 2.72 13.82
CA ARG A 57 4.57 1.87 14.91
C ARG A 57 3.74 1.95 16.18
N GLY A 58 2.77 2.85 16.23
CA GLY A 58 1.91 2.93 17.41
C GLY A 58 1.00 1.73 17.53
N THR A 59 0.25 1.66 18.61
CA THR A 59 -0.58 0.51 18.92
C THR A 59 -1.52 0.17 17.77
N GLU A 60 -2.12 1.18 17.16
CA GLU A 60 -3.03 0.98 16.04
C GLU A 60 -2.37 1.23 14.70
N GLY A 61 -1.07 1.46 14.69
CA GLY A 61 -0.32 1.61 13.45
C GLY A 61 -0.07 0.28 12.79
N VAL A 62 0.40 0.33 11.54
CA VAL A 62 0.52 -0.89 10.72
C VAL A 62 1.39 -1.95 11.35
N HIS A 63 2.40 -1.57 12.12
CA HIS A 63 3.26 -2.52 12.81
C HIS A 63 2.88 -2.67 14.28
N GLY A 64 1.81 -2.04 14.71
CA GLY A 64 1.39 -2.11 16.09
C GLY A 64 0.52 -3.31 16.37
N ARG A 65 0.23 -3.49 17.66
CA ARG A 65 -0.53 -4.65 18.10
C ARG A 65 -1.90 -4.74 17.44
N ASP A 66 -2.57 -3.60 17.25
CA ASP A 66 -3.92 -3.58 16.71
C ASP A 66 -3.98 -3.06 15.28
N GLY A 67 -2.87 -3.12 14.56
CA GLY A 67 -2.78 -2.52 13.24
C GLY A 67 -3.00 -3.47 12.07
N HIS A 68 -3.46 -4.69 12.34
CA HIS A 68 -3.58 -5.70 11.29
C HIS A 68 -4.49 -5.26 10.14
N GLU A 69 -5.64 -4.66 10.48
CA GLU A 69 -6.57 -4.23 9.44
C GLU A 69 -6.01 -3.11 8.60
N THR A 70 -5.30 -2.19 9.24
CA THR A 70 -4.68 -1.09 8.52
C THR A 70 -3.59 -1.61 7.58
N ASP A 71 -2.81 -2.56 8.05
CA ASP A 71 -1.79 -3.19 7.23
C ASP A 71 -2.40 -3.83 5.99
N LEU A 72 -3.47 -4.60 6.17
CA LEU A 72 -4.15 -5.22 5.05
C LEU A 72 -4.76 -4.20 4.11
N LEU A 73 -5.32 -3.12 4.66
CA LEU A 73 -5.89 -2.07 3.85
C LEU A 73 -4.85 -1.51 2.88
N LEU A 74 -3.67 -1.18 3.41
CA LEU A 74 -2.62 -0.62 2.57
C LEU A 74 -2.18 -1.60 1.50
N LYS A 75 -2.08 -2.88 1.86
CA LYS A 75 -1.67 -3.90 0.90
C LYS A 75 -2.68 -4.07 -0.22
N ARG A 76 -3.96 -4.00 0.11
CA ARG A 76 -5.02 -4.11 -0.90
C ARG A 76 -5.07 -2.88 -1.80
N VAL A 77 -4.98 -1.71 -1.19
CA VAL A 77 -5.02 -0.47 -1.97
C VAL A 77 -3.84 -0.41 -2.93
N CYS A 78 -2.67 -0.81 -2.46
CA CYS A 78 -1.47 -0.79 -3.29
C CYS A 78 -1.61 -1.76 -4.46
N GLN A 79 -2.10 -2.97 -4.20
CA GLN A 79 -2.30 -3.94 -5.25
C GLN A 79 -3.31 -3.45 -6.28
N ARG A 80 -4.41 -2.82 -5.83
CA ARG A 80 -5.39 -2.28 -6.76
C ARG A 80 -4.79 -1.21 -7.65
N ARG A 81 -3.99 -0.32 -7.06
CA ARG A 81 -3.36 0.73 -7.85
C ARG A 81 -2.42 0.13 -8.89
N PHE A 82 -1.64 -0.86 -8.48
CA PHE A 82 -0.73 -1.50 -9.43
C PHE A 82 -1.50 -2.14 -10.58
N LYS A 83 -2.64 -2.73 -10.28
CA LYS A 83 -3.42 -3.42 -11.30
C LYS A 83 -4.15 -2.48 -12.25
N GLU A 84 -4.10 -1.19 -12.02
CA GLU A 84 -4.64 -0.24 -13.00
C GLU A 84 -3.82 -0.24 -14.28
N THR A 85 -2.55 -0.60 -14.18
CA THR A 85 -1.65 -0.60 -15.34
C THR A 85 -0.93 -1.93 -15.55
N HIS A 86 -1.11 -2.89 -14.65
CA HIS A 86 -0.43 -4.18 -14.72
C HIS A 86 -1.42 -5.28 -14.38
N SER A 87 -1.05 -6.52 -14.66
CA SER A 87 -1.92 -7.66 -14.39
C SER A 87 -1.71 -8.18 -12.96
N ARG A 88 -2.68 -8.97 -12.51
CA ARG A 88 -2.54 -9.68 -11.24
C ARG A 88 -1.35 -10.64 -11.29
N GLU A 89 -1.15 -11.28 -12.45
CA GLU A 89 -0.02 -12.21 -12.61
C GLU A 89 1.31 -11.49 -12.42
N GLU A 90 1.40 -10.28 -12.94
CA GLU A 90 2.61 -9.49 -12.73
C GLU A 90 2.80 -9.16 -11.25
N PHE A 91 1.72 -8.78 -10.59
CA PHE A 91 1.81 -8.49 -9.15
C PHE A 91 2.28 -9.72 -8.38
N MET A 92 1.72 -10.87 -8.69
CA MET A 92 2.08 -12.08 -7.98
C MET A 92 3.50 -12.53 -8.29
N ALA A 93 3.98 -12.25 -9.50
CA ALA A 93 5.36 -12.55 -9.83
C ALA A 93 6.32 -11.69 -8.99
N ILE A 94 5.92 -10.47 -8.69
CA ILE A 94 6.76 -9.55 -7.92
C ILE A 94 6.66 -9.83 -6.42
N ILE A 95 5.45 -9.95 -5.89
CA ILE A 95 5.20 -10.02 -4.45
C ILE A 95 5.04 -11.45 -3.97
N GLY A 96 4.50 -12.31 -4.81
CA GLY A 96 4.32 -13.72 -4.45
C GLY A 96 3.03 -14.02 -3.73
N ARG A 97 2.13 -13.04 -3.61
CA ARG A 97 0.91 -13.23 -2.87
C ARG A 97 -0.17 -12.29 -3.38
N ASN A 98 -1.41 -12.77 -3.39
CA ASN A 98 -2.57 -11.97 -3.78
C ASN A 98 -3.34 -11.54 -2.54
N TYR A 99 -3.54 -10.23 -2.38
CA TYR A 99 -4.26 -9.67 -1.23
C TYR A 99 -5.69 -9.33 -1.56
N LEU A 100 -6.11 -9.46 -2.82
CA LEU A 100 -7.48 -9.17 -3.22
C LEU A 100 -8.23 -10.47 -3.46
N SER A 101 -9.39 -10.61 -2.83
CA SER A 101 -10.26 -11.75 -3.11
C SER A 101 -10.93 -11.54 -4.45
N GLU A 102 -11.51 -12.62 -4.99
CA GLU A 102 -12.27 -12.51 -6.23
C GLU A 102 -13.44 -11.54 -6.06
N VAL A 103 -14.07 -11.56 -4.91
CA VAL A 103 -15.18 -10.66 -4.66
C VAL A 103 -14.72 -9.21 -4.72
N GLN A 104 -13.59 -8.91 -4.11
CA GLN A 104 -13.05 -7.55 -4.11
C GLN A 104 -12.67 -7.11 -5.51
N GLU A 105 -12.15 -8.02 -6.30
CA GLU A 105 -11.80 -7.68 -7.70
C GLU A 105 -13.05 -7.46 -8.52
N ASP A 106 -14.08 -8.26 -8.30
CA ASP A 106 -15.34 -8.09 -9.01
C ASP A 106 -15.98 -6.77 -8.65
N GLU A 107 -15.96 -6.40 -7.39
CA GLU A 107 -16.51 -5.12 -6.97
C GLU A 107 -15.82 -3.97 -7.66
N LYS A 108 -14.52 -4.05 -7.77
CA LYS A 108 -13.75 -3.03 -8.47
C LYS A 108 -14.23 -2.91 -9.92
N THR A 109 -14.46 -4.04 -10.54
CA THR A 109 -14.87 -4.07 -11.93
C THR A 109 -16.27 -3.48 -12.11
N LYS A 110 -17.14 -3.84 -11.22
CA LYS A 110 -18.52 -3.44 -11.35
C LYS A 110 -18.82 -2.06 -10.93
N MET A 111 -18.17 -1.55 -10.11
CA MET A 111 -18.57 -0.48 -9.45
C MET A 111 -18.79 0.52 -9.75
N PRO A 112 -19.25 0.80 -9.56
CA PRO A 112 -19.43 1.71 -9.31
C PRO A 112 -19.69 2.20 -8.16
N ALA A 113 -19.89 2.51 -7.98
CA ALA A 113 -20.18 3.05 -7.06
C ALA A 113 -20.45 2.91 -5.95
N ASP A 114 -20.52 2.68 -5.83
CA ASP A 114 -20.88 2.53 -4.85
C ASP A 114 -20.56 2.60 -3.93
N THR A 115 -20.57 2.52 -3.77
CA THR A 115 -20.39 2.49 -2.90
C THR A 115 -19.61 2.64 -2.34
N GLY A 116 -19.24 2.80 -2.50
CA GLY A 116 -18.65 2.83 -2.05
C GLY A 116 -18.05 2.77 -1.27
N GLY A 117 -17.82 2.84 -1.05
CA GLY A 117 -17.31 2.60 -0.32
C GLY A 117 -17.09 2.11 0.58
N PHE A 118 -17.45 1.83 0.85
CA PHE A 118 -17.34 1.30 1.83
C PHE A 118 -16.59 0.55 1.90
N TYR A 119 -16.41 0.41 1.51
CA TYR A 119 -15.69 -0.12 1.52
C TYR A 119 -14.76 -0.09 1.35
N LEU A 120 -14.59 0.31 1.12
CA LEU A 120 -13.74 0.26 0.93
C LEU A 120 -13.03 0.01 1.13
N LEU A 121 -13.10 -0.07 1.41
CA LEU A 121 -12.36 -0.41 1.56
C LEU A 121 -12.32 -0.89 1.60
#